data_fae701c2f4a46c4dac73ec1535cafde5
#
_entry.id   fae701c2f4a46c4dac73ec1535cafde5
#
_cell.length_a   1.000
_cell.length_b   1.000
_cell.length_c   1.000
_cell.angle_alpha   90.00
_cell.angle_beta   90.00
_cell.angle_gamma   90.00
#
_symmetry.space_group_name_H-M   'P 1'
#
loop_
_entity.id
_entity.type
_entity.pdbx_description
1 polymer ?
#
loop_
_entity_poly.entity_id
_entity_poly.type
_entity_poly.pdbx_seq_one_letter_code
_entity_poly.pdbx_strand_id
1 'polypeptide(L)'
;FKGQAKAGRFQKMDVFENEAWLFERGTIPKIQSGESYYPKEHDWLGTCLSSFGICYNLDSLDRLDLPAPTTWDDLGRPGFQKGIALADPTKSGSVAKAFEMLVQQKIHAQLAGNLPRKEACAKGWVEGLNLIQRIGANARYFTDGASKVPHDVAQGNAIAGMCIDFFGRSYNEALKKENGTSRLKFISPVGGTSYSVDPVAIFKGAPNLEVAQEFVNFIFTKEGQMLWNARPGTKMGPKIRGLRRLPIRKDLYQEPFLSEMVDASVMPYEVASEFIYDYDLTGRHFTPLRNIIRAMCIDSHEEMKAAWAALIGAGFPPEATAKFYEVSPVGYEATLSDIKVTLKSGDKIAVVRMMNNLGAYFRENYREAERMALLVGKGDTK
;
A
#
# COMPACT_ATOMS: atom_id res chain seq x y z
N PHE A 1 11.96 4.19 -9.59
CA PHE A 1 13.29 4.11 -8.99
C PHE A 1 14.09 2.95 -9.59
N LYS A 2 13.64 1.69 -9.45
CA LYS A 2 14.30 0.50 -10.03
C LYS A 2 14.54 0.60 -11.54
N GLY A 3 13.67 1.30 -12.30
CA GLY A 3 13.87 1.55 -13.73
C GLY A 3 15.06 2.47 -14.03
N GLN A 4 15.30 3.46 -13.20
CA GLN A 4 16.46 4.37 -13.34
C GLN A 4 17.77 3.64 -12.99
N ALA A 5 17.76 2.80 -11.95
CA ALA A 5 18.88 1.94 -11.60
C ALA A 5 19.25 1.00 -12.75
N LYS A 6 18.26 0.29 -13.33
CA LYS A 6 18.47 -0.57 -14.51
C LYS A 6 18.98 0.17 -15.73
N ALA A 7 18.63 1.45 -15.88
CA ALA A 7 19.16 2.31 -16.95
C ALA A 7 20.58 2.84 -16.64
N GLY A 8 21.20 2.42 -15.54
CA GLY A 8 22.56 2.80 -15.16
C GLY A 8 22.73 4.29 -14.83
N ARG A 9 21.65 4.97 -14.38
CA ARG A 9 21.65 6.42 -14.13
C ARG A 9 22.19 6.81 -12.77
N PHE A 10 22.41 5.84 -11.88
CA PHE A 10 22.87 6.10 -10.52
C PHE A 10 24.37 5.88 -10.39
N GLN A 11 25.00 6.68 -9.53
CA GLN A 11 26.37 6.58 -9.10
C GLN A 11 26.48 5.52 -8.00
N LYS A 12 27.61 4.80 -7.94
CA LYS A 12 27.94 4.01 -6.74
C LYS A 12 28.06 4.91 -5.52
N MET A 13 27.65 4.41 -4.39
CA MET A 13 27.67 5.18 -3.14
C MET A 13 28.78 4.67 -2.23
N ASP A 14 29.64 5.59 -1.77
CA ASP A 14 30.83 5.31 -0.98
C ASP A 14 30.53 4.73 0.40
N VAL A 15 29.29 4.92 0.91
CA VAL A 15 28.84 4.35 2.19
C VAL A 15 29.02 2.83 2.25
N PHE A 16 28.96 2.15 1.12
CA PHE A 16 29.14 0.68 1.08
C PHE A 16 30.61 0.27 1.31
N GLU A 17 31.56 1.17 1.04
CA GLU A 17 32.98 0.98 1.30
C GLU A 17 33.37 1.57 2.67
N ASN A 18 32.96 2.81 2.94
CA ASN A 18 33.27 3.52 4.17
C ASN A 18 32.68 2.86 5.42
N GLU A 19 31.47 2.28 5.30
CA GLU A 19 30.72 1.63 6.38
C GLU A 19 30.43 0.16 6.03
N ALA A 20 31.36 -0.54 5.39
CA ALA A 20 31.19 -1.92 4.91
C ALA A 20 30.65 -2.87 6.00
N TRP A 21 31.05 -2.68 7.25
CA TRP A 21 30.58 -3.46 8.39
C TRP A 21 29.07 -3.43 8.63
N LEU A 22 28.39 -2.34 8.23
CA LEU A 22 26.90 -2.25 8.32
C LEU A 22 26.22 -3.34 7.49
N PHE A 23 26.79 -3.67 6.37
CA PHE A 23 26.27 -4.62 5.40
C PHE A 23 26.78 -6.04 5.67
N GLU A 24 28.07 -6.18 5.93
CA GLU A 24 28.72 -7.47 6.18
C GLU A 24 28.20 -8.16 7.44
N ARG A 25 27.95 -7.39 8.51
CA ARG A 25 27.37 -7.89 9.78
C ARG A 25 25.84 -7.97 9.75
N GLY A 26 25.19 -7.56 8.66
CA GLY A 26 23.73 -7.57 8.54
C GLY A 26 23.02 -6.57 9.44
N THR A 27 23.74 -5.52 9.93
CA THR A 27 23.13 -4.38 10.64
C THR A 27 22.11 -3.69 9.75
N ILE A 28 22.41 -3.58 8.44
CA ILE A 28 21.46 -3.28 7.38
C ILE A 28 21.35 -4.53 6.51
N PRO A 29 20.26 -5.30 6.58
CA PRO A 29 20.14 -6.54 5.82
C PRO A 29 19.93 -6.23 4.33
N LYS A 30 20.43 -7.10 3.46
CA LYS A 30 20.21 -6.97 2.01
C LYS A 30 18.76 -7.19 1.63
N ILE A 31 18.11 -8.15 2.28
CA ILE A 31 16.72 -8.54 2.06
C ILE A 31 16.08 -8.77 3.42
N GLN A 32 14.86 -8.28 3.61
CA GLN A 32 14.04 -8.55 4.79
C GLN A 32 12.60 -8.77 4.34
N SER A 33 11.96 -9.87 4.76
CA SER A 33 10.61 -10.26 4.35
C SER A 33 10.36 -10.16 2.83
N GLY A 34 11.36 -10.57 2.02
CA GLY A 34 11.34 -10.51 0.56
C GLY A 34 11.58 -9.13 -0.06
N GLU A 35 11.58 -8.06 0.73
CA GLU A 35 11.89 -6.71 0.26
C GLU A 35 13.41 -6.49 0.20
N SER A 36 13.90 -5.99 -0.95
CA SER A 36 15.32 -5.63 -1.13
C SER A 36 15.58 -4.25 -0.54
N TYR A 37 16.61 -4.16 0.31
CA TYR A 37 17.02 -2.90 0.95
C TYR A 37 18.16 -2.21 0.19
N TYR A 38 18.94 -2.96 -0.57
CA TYR A 38 19.94 -2.46 -1.50
C TYR A 38 20.28 -3.52 -2.56
N PRO A 39 20.73 -3.12 -3.76
CA PRO A 39 21.15 -4.04 -4.82
C PRO A 39 22.62 -4.44 -4.68
N LYS A 40 23.04 -5.41 -5.47
CA LYS A 40 24.46 -5.81 -5.55
C LYS A 40 25.35 -4.75 -6.23
N GLU A 41 24.76 -3.87 -7.02
CA GLU A 41 25.40 -2.79 -7.73
C GLU A 41 25.81 -1.63 -6.84
N HIS A 42 25.28 -1.55 -5.59
CA HIS A 42 25.55 -0.51 -4.59
C HIS A 42 25.26 0.92 -5.09
N ASP A 43 24.25 1.06 -5.95
CA ASP A 43 23.87 2.31 -6.59
C ASP A 43 22.59 2.93 -5.99
N TRP A 44 21.97 2.26 -5.04
CA TRP A 44 20.92 2.80 -4.19
C TRP A 44 20.84 2.05 -2.85
N LEU A 45 20.28 2.70 -1.83
CA LEU A 45 20.15 2.15 -0.48
C LEU A 45 18.87 2.67 0.17
N GLY A 46 18.14 1.79 0.87
CA GLY A 46 17.02 2.20 1.70
C GLY A 46 17.46 3.07 2.87
N THR A 47 16.75 4.17 3.14
CA THR A 47 17.10 5.12 4.22
C THR A 47 16.35 4.85 5.51
N CYS A 48 15.12 4.40 5.41
CA CYS A 48 14.23 4.09 6.53
C CYS A 48 13.20 3.04 6.11
N LEU A 49 12.51 2.47 7.08
CA LEU A 49 11.49 1.46 6.88
C LEU A 49 10.10 2.08 6.91
N SER A 50 9.21 1.50 6.13
CA SER A 50 7.78 1.80 6.11
C SER A 50 6.96 0.55 5.86
N SER A 51 5.80 0.47 6.49
CA SER A 51 4.77 -0.51 6.21
C SER A 51 3.48 0.15 5.77
N PHE A 52 2.55 -0.62 5.25
CA PHE A 52 1.24 -0.12 4.80
C PHE A 52 0.16 -0.81 5.61
N GLY A 53 -0.87 -0.04 5.98
CA GLY A 53 -1.89 -0.58 6.85
C GLY A 53 -3.18 0.19 6.81
N ILE A 54 -3.98 -0.05 7.84
CA ILE A 54 -5.32 0.48 7.98
C ILE A 54 -5.33 1.48 9.15
N CYS A 55 -5.76 2.71 8.89
CA CYS A 55 -6.17 3.63 9.95
C CYS A 55 -7.70 3.60 10.06
N TYR A 56 -8.22 3.65 11.28
CA TYR A 56 -9.66 3.65 11.52
C TYR A 56 -10.03 4.51 12.74
N ASN A 57 -11.27 4.98 12.76
CA ASN A 57 -11.81 5.83 13.80
C ASN A 57 -12.72 5.03 14.72
N LEU A 58 -12.33 4.91 16.01
CA LEU A 58 -13.08 4.15 17.03
C LEU A 58 -14.48 4.71 17.24
N ASP A 59 -14.63 6.03 17.35
CA ASP A 59 -15.95 6.66 17.57
C ASP A 59 -16.91 6.36 16.41
N SER A 60 -16.37 6.23 15.18
CA SER A 60 -17.17 5.88 14.00
C SER A 60 -17.54 4.40 13.98
N LEU A 61 -16.65 3.51 14.39
CA LEU A 61 -16.94 2.08 14.51
C LEU A 61 -18.01 1.83 15.58
N ASP A 62 -17.85 2.42 16.77
CA ASP A 62 -18.81 2.28 17.89
C ASP A 62 -20.21 2.78 17.49
N ARG A 63 -20.29 3.94 16.82
CA ARG A 63 -21.58 4.50 16.37
C ARG A 63 -22.32 3.60 15.38
N LEU A 64 -21.57 2.84 14.56
CA LEU A 64 -22.11 1.99 13.51
C LEU A 64 -22.16 0.51 13.88
N ASP A 65 -21.78 0.18 15.11
CA ASP A 65 -21.67 -1.19 15.63
C ASP A 65 -20.83 -2.09 14.72
N LEU A 66 -19.68 -1.58 14.29
CA LEU A 66 -18.76 -2.27 13.39
C LEU A 66 -17.54 -2.77 14.16
N PRO A 67 -17.08 -4.00 13.92
CA PRO A 67 -15.83 -4.49 14.48
C PRO A 67 -14.64 -3.76 13.86
N ALA A 68 -13.59 -3.56 14.68
CA ALA A 68 -12.35 -3.00 14.21
C ALA A 68 -11.72 -3.87 13.08
N PRO A 69 -11.27 -3.28 11.98
CA PRO A 69 -10.63 -4.04 10.91
C PRO A 69 -9.28 -4.60 11.37
N THR A 70 -8.95 -5.81 10.97
CA THR A 70 -7.67 -6.50 11.25
C THR A 70 -6.97 -6.97 9.97
N THR A 71 -7.72 -7.09 8.88
CA THR A 71 -7.25 -7.54 7.56
C THR A 71 -7.70 -6.59 6.47
N TRP A 72 -7.13 -6.72 5.27
CA TRP A 72 -7.61 -5.99 4.10
C TRP A 72 -9.05 -6.36 3.72
N ASP A 73 -9.45 -7.62 3.93
CA ASP A 73 -10.80 -8.10 3.62
C ASP A 73 -11.89 -7.36 4.41
N ASP A 74 -11.56 -6.93 5.62
CA ASP A 74 -12.51 -6.22 6.48
C ASP A 74 -12.97 -4.89 5.85
N LEU A 75 -12.08 -4.20 5.11
CA LEU A 75 -12.46 -2.98 4.39
C LEU A 75 -13.46 -3.22 3.25
N GLY A 76 -13.54 -4.45 2.76
CA GLY A 76 -14.49 -4.88 1.73
C GLY A 76 -15.86 -5.33 2.27
N ARG A 77 -16.10 -5.30 3.58
CA ARG A 77 -17.40 -5.68 4.19
C ARG A 77 -18.48 -4.63 3.88
N PRO A 78 -19.73 -5.05 3.63
CA PRO A 78 -20.84 -4.12 3.36
C PRO A 78 -21.05 -3.04 4.41
N GLY A 79 -20.78 -3.33 5.68
CA GLY A 79 -20.91 -2.38 6.78
C GLY A 79 -20.01 -1.13 6.66
N PHE A 80 -18.95 -1.19 5.85
CA PHE A 80 -18.09 -0.05 5.55
C PHE A 80 -18.55 0.79 4.35
N GLN A 81 -19.74 0.53 3.79
CA GLN A 81 -20.27 1.26 2.64
C GLN A 81 -20.24 2.79 2.87
N LYS A 82 -19.69 3.54 1.90
CA LYS A 82 -19.49 5.00 1.95
C LYS A 82 -18.61 5.47 3.12
N GLY A 83 -17.87 4.56 3.76
CA GLY A 83 -17.07 4.85 4.95
C GLY A 83 -15.55 4.74 4.74
N ILE A 84 -15.06 4.30 3.59
CA ILE A 84 -13.64 4.13 3.34
C ILE A 84 -13.06 5.36 2.63
N ALA A 85 -11.92 5.87 3.13
CA ALA A 85 -11.10 6.87 2.45
C ALA A 85 -9.92 6.17 1.74
N LEU A 86 -9.75 6.45 0.46
CA LEU A 86 -8.65 5.93 -0.36
C LEU A 86 -7.93 7.05 -1.08
N ALA A 87 -6.68 6.81 -1.49
CA ALA A 87 -5.99 7.68 -2.43
C ALA A 87 -5.85 7.03 -3.80
N ASP A 88 -5.79 7.86 -4.85
CA ASP A 88 -5.55 7.41 -6.23
C ASP A 88 -4.18 6.73 -6.32
N PRO A 89 -4.09 5.43 -6.63
CA PRO A 89 -2.83 4.72 -6.71
C PRO A 89 -1.95 5.20 -7.87
N THR A 90 -2.50 5.92 -8.85
CA THR A 90 -1.70 6.53 -9.92
C THR A 90 -0.94 7.76 -9.45
N LYS A 91 -1.39 8.38 -8.35
CA LYS A 91 -0.78 9.57 -7.72
C LYS A 91 -0.05 9.26 -6.42
N SER A 92 -0.39 8.15 -5.75
CA SER A 92 0.21 7.72 -4.49
C SER A 92 0.93 6.38 -4.63
N GLY A 93 2.25 6.39 -4.51
CA GLY A 93 3.08 5.17 -4.49
C GLY A 93 2.79 4.27 -3.28
N SER A 94 2.51 4.87 -2.11
CA SER A 94 2.21 4.14 -0.87
C SER A 94 0.93 3.32 -0.99
N VAL A 95 -0.15 3.93 -1.47
CA VAL A 95 -1.44 3.24 -1.65
C VAL A 95 -1.35 2.21 -2.77
N ALA A 96 -0.61 2.52 -3.85
CA ALA A 96 -0.33 1.53 -4.89
C ALA A 96 0.38 0.28 -4.34
N LYS A 97 1.35 0.47 -3.42
CA LYS A 97 2.05 -0.63 -2.77
C LYS A 97 1.14 -1.42 -1.83
N ALA A 98 0.24 -0.77 -1.10
CA ALA A 98 -0.76 -1.45 -0.28
C ALA A 98 -1.68 -2.34 -1.13
N PHE A 99 -2.18 -1.85 -2.26
CA PHE A 99 -2.97 -2.66 -3.20
C PHE A 99 -2.17 -3.82 -3.81
N GLU A 100 -0.90 -3.61 -4.13
CA GLU A 100 -0.03 -4.69 -4.61
C GLU A 100 0.11 -5.79 -3.57
N MET A 101 0.36 -5.44 -2.30
CA MET A 101 0.47 -6.40 -1.20
C MET A 101 -0.84 -7.16 -0.96
N LEU A 102 -1.98 -6.48 -1.03
CA LEU A 102 -3.30 -7.10 -0.95
C LEU A 102 -3.48 -8.17 -2.05
N VAL A 103 -3.16 -7.86 -3.30
CA VAL A 103 -3.22 -8.83 -4.39
C VAL A 103 -2.26 -9.98 -4.17
N GLN A 104 -1.03 -9.68 -3.74
CA GLN A 104 -0.02 -10.71 -3.47
C GLN A 104 -0.43 -11.63 -2.32
N GLN A 105 -1.10 -11.10 -1.28
CA GLN A 105 -1.66 -11.90 -0.19
C GLN A 105 -2.66 -12.94 -0.72
N LYS A 106 -3.53 -12.57 -1.67
CA LYS A 106 -4.47 -13.52 -2.30
C LYS A 106 -3.74 -14.59 -3.13
N ILE A 107 -2.69 -14.21 -3.84
CA ILE A 107 -1.84 -15.17 -4.57
C ILE A 107 -1.17 -16.15 -3.58
N HIS A 108 -0.62 -15.65 -2.47
CA HIS A 108 -0.01 -16.50 -1.44
C HIS A 108 -1.02 -17.50 -0.85
N ALA A 109 -2.26 -17.08 -0.62
CA ALA A 109 -3.33 -17.98 -0.14
C ALA A 109 -3.58 -19.13 -1.12
N GLN A 110 -3.58 -18.86 -2.44
CA GLN A 110 -3.74 -19.90 -3.47
C GLN A 110 -2.52 -20.83 -3.56
N LEU A 111 -1.30 -20.29 -3.40
CA LEU A 111 -0.07 -21.08 -3.35
C LEU A 111 -0.05 -22.01 -2.12
N ALA A 112 -0.49 -21.51 -0.96
CA ALA A 112 -0.62 -22.31 0.26
C ALA A 112 -1.66 -23.43 0.13
N GLY A 113 -2.67 -23.27 -0.73
CA GLY A 113 -3.65 -24.28 -1.13
C GLY A 113 -3.12 -25.30 -2.15
N ASN A 114 -1.80 -25.35 -2.40
CA ASN A 114 -1.12 -26.27 -3.31
C ASN A 114 -1.54 -26.17 -4.80
N LEU A 115 -2.07 -25.04 -5.24
CA LEU A 115 -2.30 -24.81 -6.66
C LEU A 115 -0.97 -24.63 -7.41
N PRO A 116 -0.83 -25.11 -8.64
CA PRO A 116 0.30 -24.79 -9.50
C PRO A 116 0.52 -23.28 -9.60
N ARG A 117 1.78 -22.81 -9.58
CA ARG A 117 2.11 -21.37 -9.51
C ARG A 117 1.34 -20.53 -10.53
N LYS A 118 1.19 -20.99 -11.77
CA LYS A 118 0.47 -20.26 -12.82
C LYS A 118 -1.01 -20.09 -12.49
N GLU A 119 -1.65 -21.14 -12.02
CA GLU A 119 -3.07 -21.12 -11.61
C GLU A 119 -3.27 -20.28 -10.33
N ALA A 120 -2.38 -20.43 -9.35
CA ALA A 120 -2.39 -19.64 -8.13
C ALA A 120 -2.26 -18.14 -8.42
N CYS A 121 -1.36 -17.75 -9.34
CA CYS A 121 -1.22 -16.36 -9.77
C CYS A 121 -2.50 -15.87 -10.46
N ALA A 122 -3.08 -16.62 -11.39
CA ALA A 122 -4.27 -16.23 -12.10
C ALA A 122 -5.48 -16.08 -11.16
N LYS A 123 -5.73 -17.06 -10.31
CA LYS A 123 -6.85 -17.07 -9.37
C LYS A 123 -6.69 -16.01 -8.27
N GLY A 124 -5.52 -15.97 -7.62
CA GLY A 124 -5.26 -14.99 -6.56
C GLY A 124 -5.26 -13.55 -7.06
N TRP A 125 -4.86 -13.32 -8.32
CA TRP A 125 -4.98 -12.01 -8.97
C TRP A 125 -6.44 -11.57 -9.08
N VAL A 126 -7.33 -12.44 -9.61
CA VAL A 126 -8.77 -12.16 -9.71
C VAL A 126 -9.37 -11.92 -8.33
N GLU A 127 -9.08 -12.76 -7.34
CA GLU A 127 -9.54 -12.56 -5.95
C GLU A 127 -9.07 -11.24 -5.36
N GLY A 128 -7.82 -10.85 -5.64
CA GLY A 128 -7.26 -9.56 -5.23
C GLY A 128 -7.98 -8.39 -5.88
N LEU A 129 -8.24 -8.45 -7.19
CA LEU A 129 -9.02 -7.41 -7.90
C LEU A 129 -10.47 -7.34 -7.37
N ASN A 130 -11.11 -8.48 -7.11
CA ASN A 130 -12.46 -8.51 -6.55
C ASN A 130 -12.52 -7.92 -5.14
N LEU A 131 -11.48 -8.12 -4.32
CA LEU A 131 -11.38 -7.43 -3.04
C LEU A 131 -11.18 -5.92 -3.22
N ILE A 132 -10.35 -5.50 -4.18
CA ILE A 132 -10.17 -4.07 -4.52
C ILE A 132 -11.49 -3.45 -5.00
N GLN A 133 -12.31 -4.17 -5.77
CA GLN A 133 -13.65 -3.70 -6.17
C GLN A 133 -14.54 -3.47 -4.95
N ARG A 134 -14.59 -4.40 -3.99
CA ARG A 134 -15.37 -4.22 -2.73
C ARG A 134 -14.89 -3.02 -1.93
N ILE A 135 -13.58 -2.89 -1.73
CA ILE A 135 -12.98 -1.76 -1.00
C ILE A 135 -13.27 -0.44 -1.74
N GLY A 136 -13.13 -0.43 -3.07
CA GLY A 136 -13.44 0.71 -3.92
C GLY A 136 -14.92 1.09 -3.88
N ALA A 137 -15.82 0.12 -3.87
CA ALA A 137 -17.27 0.33 -3.77
C ALA A 137 -17.68 0.88 -2.39
N ASN A 138 -16.96 0.50 -1.33
CA ASN A 138 -17.11 1.06 0.00
C ASN A 138 -16.47 2.45 0.14
N ALA A 139 -15.63 2.85 -0.82
CA ALA A 139 -14.97 4.15 -0.74
C ALA A 139 -15.97 5.30 -0.87
N ARG A 140 -15.82 6.29 0.03
CA ARG A 140 -16.53 7.55 -0.08
C ARG A 140 -15.98 8.38 -1.23
N TYR A 141 -14.65 8.32 -1.43
CA TYR A 141 -13.92 9.04 -2.47
C TYR A 141 -12.48 8.51 -2.60
N PHE A 142 -11.81 8.93 -3.67
CA PHE A 142 -10.38 8.78 -3.85
C PHE A 142 -9.70 10.14 -3.84
N THR A 143 -8.68 10.33 -2.98
CA THR A 143 -7.92 11.59 -2.88
C THR A 143 -6.68 11.56 -3.77
N ASP A 144 -6.11 12.73 -4.06
CA ASP A 144 -4.85 12.85 -4.79
C ASP A 144 -3.61 12.59 -3.91
N GLY A 145 -3.74 12.66 -2.59
CA GLY A 145 -2.63 12.54 -1.64
C GLY A 145 -2.91 11.55 -0.51
N ALA A 146 -1.95 10.65 -0.26
CA ALA A 146 -2.06 9.63 0.80
C ALA A 146 -2.21 10.23 2.22
N SER A 147 -1.63 11.42 2.47
CA SER A 147 -1.71 12.08 3.79
C SER A 147 -3.12 12.55 4.15
N LYS A 148 -4.00 12.76 3.15
CA LYS A 148 -5.38 13.15 3.38
C LYS A 148 -6.21 12.02 4.00
N VAL A 149 -5.90 10.76 3.70
CA VAL A 149 -6.65 9.60 4.20
C VAL A 149 -6.68 9.56 5.74
N PRO A 150 -5.55 9.50 6.47
CA PRO A 150 -5.60 9.48 7.93
C PRO A 150 -6.15 10.79 8.53
N HIS A 151 -6.00 11.93 7.86
CA HIS A 151 -6.64 13.18 8.25
C HIS A 151 -8.16 13.04 8.28
N ASP A 152 -8.76 12.55 7.19
CA ASP A 152 -10.21 12.44 7.07
C ASP A 152 -10.80 11.38 8.02
N VAL A 153 -10.07 10.28 8.23
CA VAL A 153 -10.42 9.27 9.26
C VAL A 153 -10.34 9.90 10.66
N ALA A 154 -9.32 10.69 10.94
CA ALA A 154 -9.14 11.39 12.21
C ALA A 154 -10.29 12.38 12.51
N GLN A 155 -10.82 13.03 11.48
CA GLN A 155 -11.96 13.96 11.60
C GLN A 155 -13.32 13.25 11.64
N GLY A 156 -13.39 11.93 11.43
CA GLY A 156 -14.63 11.17 11.32
C GLY A 156 -15.35 11.33 9.99
N ASN A 157 -14.70 11.92 8.97
CA ASN A 157 -15.21 12.02 7.61
C ASN A 157 -15.19 10.66 6.88
N ALA A 158 -14.40 9.72 7.37
CA ALA A 158 -14.38 8.33 6.97
C ALA A 158 -14.25 7.44 8.20
N ILE A 159 -14.72 6.19 8.10
CA ILE A 159 -14.62 5.17 9.16
C ILE A 159 -13.20 4.63 9.23
N ALA A 160 -12.66 4.28 8.05
CA ALA A 160 -11.32 3.70 7.90
C ALA A 160 -10.70 4.09 6.55
N GLY A 161 -9.41 3.80 6.38
CA GLY A 161 -8.70 4.02 5.13
C GLY A 161 -7.34 3.34 5.09
N MET A 162 -6.80 3.20 3.87
CA MET A 162 -5.46 2.65 3.65
C MET A 162 -4.42 3.75 3.76
N CYS A 163 -3.41 3.59 4.61
CA CYS A 163 -2.35 4.57 4.75
C CYS A 163 -0.98 3.95 5.05
N ILE A 164 0.07 4.73 4.86
CA ILE A 164 1.42 4.38 5.29
C ILE A 164 1.53 4.56 6.82
N ASP A 165 2.29 3.72 7.45
CA ASP A 165 2.42 3.55 8.89
C ASP A 165 2.73 4.84 9.67
N PHE A 166 3.72 5.62 9.23
CA PHE A 166 4.13 6.83 9.96
C PHE A 166 3.05 7.93 9.99
N PHE A 167 2.21 8.02 8.94
CA PHE A 167 1.05 8.92 8.98
C PHE A 167 0.01 8.41 9.98
N GLY A 168 -0.32 7.11 9.93
CA GLY A 168 -1.26 6.51 10.88
C GLY A 168 -0.82 6.71 12.33
N ARG A 169 0.47 6.43 12.64
CA ARG A 169 1.03 6.63 13.98
C ARG A 169 1.07 8.10 14.40
N SER A 170 1.39 9.01 13.47
CA SER A 170 1.42 10.45 13.77
C SER A 170 0.05 11.00 14.14
N TYR A 171 -1.00 10.64 13.39
CA TYR A 171 -2.37 11.05 13.72
C TYR A 171 -2.90 10.37 14.99
N ASN A 172 -2.55 9.09 15.23
CA ASN A 172 -2.88 8.43 16.51
C ASN A 172 -2.31 9.20 17.70
N GLU A 173 -1.03 9.60 17.61
CA GLU A 173 -0.37 10.36 18.68
C GLU A 173 -0.99 11.75 18.86
N ALA A 174 -1.19 12.48 17.75
CA ALA A 174 -1.73 13.85 17.79
C ALA A 174 -3.15 13.93 18.38
N LEU A 175 -3.88 12.81 18.37
CA LEU A 175 -5.25 12.72 18.90
C LEU A 175 -5.32 12.04 20.28
N LYS A 176 -4.19 11.75 20.92
CA LYS A 176 -4.19 11.20 22.28
C LYS A 176 -4.75 12.21 23.26
N LYS A 177 -5.67 11.72 24.09
CA LYS A 177 -6.22 12.40 25.26
C LYS A 177 -5.25 12.26 26.43
N GLU A 178 -5.46 13.00 27.52
CA GLU A 178 -4.67 12.92 28.74
C GLU A 178 -4.61 11.50 29.34
N ASN A 179 -5.69 10.72 29.19
CA ASN A 179 -5.73 9.31 29.62
C ASN A 179 -5.01 8.35 28.67
N GLY A 180 -4.28 8.84 27.65
CA GLY A 180 -3.53 8.04 26.67
C GLY A 180 -4.36 7.38 25.58
N THR A 181 -5.69 7.53 25.57
CA THR A 181 -6.56 6.98 24.51
C THR A 181 -6.56 7.89 23.28
N SER A 182 -6.72 7.31 22.08
CA SER A 182 -6.89 8.03 20.83
C SER A 182 -8.07 7.44 20.07
N ARG A 183 -8.87 8.31 19.47
CA ARG A 183 -9.98 7.88 18.61
C ARG A 183 -9.52 7.31 17.27
N LEU A 184 -8.30 7.60 16.82
CA LEU A 184 -7.72 7.00 15.64
C LEU A 184 -6.75 5.89 16.05
N LYS A 185 -6.84 4.76 15.37
CA LYS A 185 -5.88 3.67 15.46
C LYS A 185 -5.26 3.39 14.11
N PHE A 186 -4.03 2.90 14.11
CA PHE A 186 -3.34 2.33 12.97
C PHE A 186 -2.97 0.88 13.27
N ILE A 187 -3.21 0.00 12.30
CA ILE A 187 -2.80 -1.41 12.38
C ILE A 187 -2.11 -1.85 11.09
N SER A 188 -1.19 -2.78 11.22
CA SER A 188 -0.69 -3.57 10.11
C SER A 188 -1.65 -4.74 9.87
N PRO A 189 -2.19 -4.94 8.65
CA PRO A 189 -3.11 -6.06 8.37
C PRO A 189 -2.40 -7.39 8.56
N VAL A 190 -3.05 -8.33 9.22
CA VAL A 190 -2.50 -9.66 9.50
C VAL A 190 -2.16 -10.36 8.18
N GLY A 191 -0.91 -10.81 8.03
CA GLY A 191 -0.41 -11.49 6.84
C GLY A 191 -0.53 -10.67 5.54
N GLY A 192 -0.67 -9.34 5.59
CA GLY A 192 -0.99 -8.51 4.44
C GLY A 192 -0.03 -7.35 4.17
N THR A 193 1.08 -7.24 4.90
CA THR A 193 2.06 -6.17 4.72
C THR A 193 3.48 -6.61 5.05
N SER A 194 4.47 -5.98 4.43
CA SER A 194 5.89 -6.11 4.75
C SER A 194 6.49 -4.73 5.06
N TYR A 195 7.67 -4.72 5.69
CA TYR A 195 8.46 -3.49 5.82
C TYR A 195 9.32 -3.31 4.58
N SER A 196 8.98 -2.33 3.76
CA SER A 196 9.77 -1.88 2.61
C SER A 196 10.62 -0.67 2.98
N VAL A 197 11.49 -0.25 2.07
CA VAL A 197 12.37 0.90 2.28
C VAL A 197 12.01 2.08 1.39
N ASP A 198 12.24 3.29 1.89
CA ASP A 198 12.31 4.49 1.07
C ASP A 198 13.77 4.67 0.61
N PRO A 199 14.07 4.54 -0.69
CA PRO A 199 15.45 4.51 -1.17
C PRO A 199 16.03 5.90 -1.45
N VAL A 200 17.35 6.02 -1.27
CA VAL A 200 18.18 7.11 -1.76
C VAL A 200 19.14 6.63 -2.85
N ALA A 201 19.47 7.48 -3.79
CA ALA A 201 20.52 7.28 -4.79
C ALA A 201 21.11 8.61 -5.22
N ILE A 202 22.34 8.59 -5.74
CA ILE A 202 23.01 9.74 -6.33
C ILE A 202 23.00 9.57 -7.85
N PHE A 203 22.53 10.57 -8.59
CA PHE A 203 22.59 10.53 -10.07
C PHE A 203 24.01 10.66 -10.57
N LYS A 204 24.34 9.92 -11.63
CA LYS A 204 25.59 10.15 -12.37
C LYS A 204 25.62 11.57 -12.90
N GLY A 205 26.78 12.22 -12.74
CA GLY A 205 26.94 13.62 -13.12
C GLY A 205 26.37 14.63 -12.12
N ALA A 206 26.09 14.22 -10.90
CA ALA A 206 25.72 15.15 -9.83
C ALA A 206 26.82 16.23 -9.67
N PRO A 207 26.49 17.53 -9.69
CA PRO A 207 27.47 18.61 -9.72
C PRO A 207 28.30 18.71 -8.44
N ASN A 208 27.76 18.26 -7.31
CA ASN A 208 28.40 18.28 -5.98
C ASN A 208 28.49 16.84 -5.44
N LEU A 209 29.20 15.97 -6.13
CA LEU A 209 29.26 14.55 -5.81
C LEU A 209 29.78 14.28 -4.41
N GLU A 210 30.88 14.95 -3.98
CA GLU A 210 31.45 14.81 -2.62
C GLU A 210 30.40 15.12 -1.56
N VAL A 211 29.73 16.26 -1.68
CA VAL A 211 28.70 16.68 -0.71
C VAL A 211 27.52 15.68 -0.69
N ALA A 212 27.15 15.15 -1.85
CA ALA A 212 26.10 14.12 -1.94
C ALA A 212 26.52 12.81 -1.25
N GLN A 213 27.78 12.39 -1.40
CA GLN A 213 28.33 11.21 -0.71
C GLN A 213 28.39 11.43 0.81
N GLU A 214 28.90 12.58 1.27
CA GLU A 214 28.92 12.95 2.69
C GLU A 214 27.51 12.97 3.31
N PHE A 215 26.52 13.51 2.58
CA PHE A 215 25.13 13.49 3.05
C PHE A 215 24.60 12.06 3.16
N VAL A 216 24.89 11.18 2.17
CA VAL A 216 24.50 9.77 2.24
C VAL A 216 25.20 9.08 3.41
N ASN A 217 26.51 9.27 3.60
CA ASN A 217 27.24 8.72 4.73
C ASN A 217 26.60 9.15 6.07
N PHE A 218 26.27 10.45 6.21
CA PHE A 218 25.59 10.97 7.41
C PHE A 218 24.23 10.29 7.69
N ILE A 219 23.40 10.08 6.65
CA ILE A 219 22.09 9.41 6.81
C ILE A 219 22.23 8.04 7.49
N PHE A 220 23.34 7.33 7.26
CA PHE A 220 23.55 5.98 7.80
C PHE A 220 24.36 5.93 9.08
N THR A 221 24.82 7.07 9.62
CA THR A 221 25.33 7.15 11.00
C THR A 221 24.22 6.82 12.00
N LYS A 222 24.56 6.56 13.27
CA LYS A 222 23.55 6.40 14.32
C LYS A 222 22.75 7.68 14.52
N GLU A 223 23.41 8.83 14.50
CA GLU A 223 22.79 10.15 14.61
C GLU A 223 21.77 10.39 13.47
N GLY A 224 22.18 10.19 12.22
CA GLY A 224 21.32 10.36 11.06
C GLY A 224 20.11 9.44 11.09
N GLN A 225 20.29 8.19 11.51
CA GLN A 225 19.20 7.22 11.63
C GLN A 225 18.26 7.50 12.80
N MET A 226 18.78 7.99 13.93
CA MET A 226 17.95 8.35 15.08
C MET A 226 17.03 9.54 14.78
N LEU A 227 17.44 10.49 13.91
CA LEU A 227 16.57 11.58 13.46
C LEU A 227 15.22 11.09 12.86
N TRP A 228 15.17 9.88 12.33
CA TRP A 228 13.94 9.32 11.79
C TRP A 228 12.87 9.02 12.85
N ASN A 229 13.28 8.61 14.07
CA ASN A 229 12.32 8.12 15.07
C ASN A 229 12.59 8.59 16.50
N ALA A 230 13.68 9.30 16.79
CA ALA A 230 13.94 9.79 18.14
C ALA A 230 12.93 10.88 18.56
N ARG A 231 12.69 10.94 19.88
CA ARG A 231 11.81 11.97 20.46
C ARG A 231 12.40 13.36 20.23
N PRO A 232 11.56 14.37 19.92
CA PRO A 232 12.02 15.74 19.83
C PRO A 232 12.68 16.19 21.12
N GLY A 233 13.80 16.91 20.97
CA GLY A 233 14.57 17.45 22.10
C GLY A 233 15.52 16.47 22.79
N THR A 234 15.59 15.18 22.39
CA THR A 234 16.65 14.28 22.81
C THR A 234 17.97 14.60 22.10
N LYS A 235 19.09 14.09 22.60
CA LYS A 235 20.43 14.38 22.07
C LYS A 235 20.59 14.12 20.58
N MET A 236 20.00 13.01 20.09
CA MET A 236 20.04 12.62 18.69
C MET A 236 18.70 12.85 17.98
N GLY A 237 17.73 13.46 18.64
CA GLY A 237 16.41 13.70 18.11
C GLY A 237 16.28 15.03 17.36
N PRO A 238 15.21 15.18 16.58
CA PRO A 238 14.87 16.43 15.93
C PRO A 238 14.51 17.52 16.98
N LYS A 239 14.63 18.79 16.60
CA LYS A 239 14.34 19.90 17.52
C LYS A 239 12.85 20.04 17.84
N ILE A 240 11.96 19.84 16.87
CA ILE A 240 10.55 20.23 16.97
C ILE A 240 9.60 19.04 16.81
N ARG A 241 9.75 18.22 15.76
CA ARG A 241 8.80 17.16 15.42
C ARG A 241 9.53 15.88 15.06
N GLY A 242 9.09 14.77 15.62
CA GLY A 242 9.52 13.43 15.22
C GLY A 242 8.91 13.05 13.85
N LEU A 243 9.71 12.48 12.97
CA LEU A 243 9.27 12.04 11.65
C LEU A 243 8.52 10.70 11.70
N ARG A 244 8.73 9.92 12.77
CA ARG A 244 8.10 8.62 13.02
C ARG A 244 8.35 7.59 11.90
N ARG A 245 9.44 7.78 11.14
CA ARG A 245 9.97 6.77 10.24
C ARG A 245 10.82 5.79 11.04
N LEU A 246 10.77 4.52 10.69
CA LEU A 246 11.53 3.51 11.41
C LEU A 246 12.96 3.45 10.85
N PRO A 247 14.00 3.52 11.69
CA PRO A 247 15.39 3.37 11.26
C PRO A 247 15.62 2.04 10.53
N ILE A 248 16.51 2.05 9.51
CA ILE A 248 16.88 0.82 8.80
C ILE A 248 17.97 0.02 9.54
N ARG A 249 18.68 0.62 10.48
CA ARG A 249 19.76 -0.01 11.25
C ARG A 249 19.17 -0.86 12.39
N LYS A 250 19.45 -2.17 12.38
CA LYS A 250 19.00 -3.11 13.42
C LYS A 250 19.58 -2.79 14.80
N ASP A 251 20.81 -2.28 14.85
CA ASP A 251 21.52 -1.99 16.10
C ASP A 251 20.94 -0.79 16.88
N LEU A 252 19.93 -0.11 16.34
CA LEU A 252 19.20 0.93 17.03
C LEU A 252 17.95 0.41 17.78
N TYR A 253 17.50 -0.81 17.50
CA TYR A 253 16.34 -1.43 18.17
C TYR A 253 16.77 -2.15 19.47
N GLN A 254 17.70 -1.56 20.18
CA GLN A 254 18.20 -1.98 21.51
C GLN A 254 18.62 -0.76 22.33
N GLU A 255 18.77 -0.95 23.64
CA GLU A 255 19.23 0.12 24.51
C GLU A 255 20.68 0.53 24.19
N PRO A 256 21.03 1.81 24.38
CA PRO A 256 20.16 2.89 24.90
C PRO A 256 19.28 3.59 23.86
N PHE A 257 19.36 3.24 22.57
CA PHE A 257 18.70 3.95 21.48
C PHE A 257 17.18 3.73 21.47
N LEU A 258 16.75 2.50 21.77
CA LEU A 258 15.34 2.12 21.74
C LEU A 258 14.49 2.99 22.67
N SER A 259 14.97 3.26 23.88
CA SER A 259 14.28 4.12 24.86
C SER A 259 14.14 5.57 24.44
N GLU A 260 14.96 6.05 23.48
CA GLU A 260 14.85 7.39 22.91
C GLU A 260 13.85 7.48 21.75
N MET A 261 13.42 6.34 21.17
CA MET A 261 12.50 6.32 20.04
C MET A 261 11.06 6.69 20.44
N VAL A 262 10.35 7.37 19.54
CA VAL A 262 8.91 7.65 19.68
C VAL A 262 8.10 6.36 19.56
N ASP A 263 8.48 5.50 18.62
CA ASP A 263 7.79 4.25 18.29
C ASP A 263 8.56 3.02 18.81
N ALA A 264 9.09 3.08 20.04
CA ALA A 264 9.90 2.02 20.67
C ALA A 264 9.22 0.64 20.72
N SER A 265 7.89 0.60 20.69
CA SER A 265 7.14 -0.66 20.67
C SER A 265 7.03 -1.29 19.27
N VAL A 266 7.50 -0.61 18.23
CA VAL A 266 7.47 -1.13 16.85
C VAL A 266 8.81 -1.76 16.53
N MET A 267 8.84 -3.10 16.48
CA MET A 267 10.04 -3.90 16.27
C MET A 267 10.00 -4.55 14.86
N PRO A 268 10.37 -3.84 13.79
CA PRO A 268 10.17 -4.30 12.41
C PRO A 268 10.97 -5.55 12.06
N TYR A 269 12.01 -5.85 12.82
CA TYR A 269 12.89 -7.00 12.60
C TYR A 269 12.52 -8.23 13.45
N GLU A 270 11.71 -8.06 14.50
CA GLU A 270 11.26 -9.13 15.39
C GLU A 270 9.90 -9.69 14.96
N VAL A 271 9.07 -8.87 14.34
CA VAL A 271 7.80 -9.33 13.80
C VAL A 271 8.09 -10.33 12.70
N ALA A 272 7.90 -11.62 13.00
CA ALA A 272 7.88 -12.66 11.99
C ALA A 272 6.79 -12.29 10.99
N SER A 273 7.20 -11.78 9.83
CA SER A 273 6.25 -11.38 8.80
C SER A 273 5.65 -12.66 8.23
N GLU A 274 4.38 -12.91 8.51
CA GLU A 274 3.59 -13.92 7.82
C GLU A 274 3.44 -13.60 6.32
N PHE A 275 3.81 -12.40 5.92
CA PHE A 275 3.83 -11.93 4.56
C PHE A 275 5.26 -11.75 4.06
N ILE A 276 5.66 -12.54 3.06
CA ILE A 276 6.93 -12.41 2.37
C ILE A 276 6.66 -11.87 0.97
N TYR A 277 7.13 -10.65 0.71
CA TYR A 277 6.99 -10.03 -0.60
C TYR A 277 7.79 -10.80 -1.67
N ASP A 278 7.13 -11.18 -2.75
CA ASP A 278 7.76 -11.82 -3.91
C ASP A 278 7.59 -10.92 -5.15
N TYR A 279 8.68 -10.29 -5.58
CA TYR A 279 8.71 -9.42 -6.76
C TYR A 279 8.24 -10.13 -8.03
N ASP A 280 8.49 -11.43 -8.17
CA ASP A 280 8.13 -12.18 -9.37
C ASP A 280 6.62 -12.44 -9.49
N LEU A 281 5.87 -12.35 -8.37
CA LEU A 281 4.42 -12.47 -8.38
C LEU A 281 3.74 -11.19 -8.92
N THR A 282 4.11 -10.02 -8.41
CA THR A 282 3.35 -8.79 -8.70
C THR A 282 4.20 -7.59 -9.11
N GLY A 283 5.52 -7.60 -8.87
CA GLY A 283 6.37 -6.44 -9.14
C GLY A 283 6.38 -5.99 -10.60
N ARG A 284 6.14 -6.92 -11.55
CA ARG A 284 5.98 -6.59 -12.97
C ARG A 284 4.61 -5.99 -13.29
N HIS A 285 3.62 -6.21 -12.43
CA HIS A 285 2.25 -5.74 -12.56
C HIS A 285 2.02 -4.39 -11.86
N PHE A 286 2.97 -3.89 -11.07
CA PHE A 286 2.81 -2.70 -10.24
C PHE A 286 2.27 -1.48 -11.00
N THR A 287 2.86 -1.12 -12.13
CA THR A 287 2.38 0.02 -12.95
C THR A 287 1.05 -0.28 -13.63
N PRO A 288 0.84 -1.42 -14.31
CA PRO A 288 -0.47 -1.80 -14.83
C PRO A 288 -1.57 -1.80 -13.77
N LEU A 289 -1.34 -2.40 -12.60
CA LEU A 289 -2.32 -2.50 -11.51
C LEU A 289 -2.87 -1.12 -11.11
N ARG A 290 -2.01 -0.11 -11.00
CA ARG A 290 -2.44 1.27 -10.69
C ARG A 290 -3.44 1.81 -11.69
N ASN A 291 -3.21 1.56 -12.98
CA ASN A 291 -4.08 2.01 -14.07
C ASN A 291 -5.38 1.18 -14.13
N ILE A 292 -5.29 -0.12 -13.87
CA ILE A 292 -6.48 -0.99 -13.74
C ILE A 292 -7.38 -0.49 -12.62
N ILE A 293 -6.83 -0.24 -11.43
CA ILE A 293 -7.59 0.29 -10.29
C ILE A 293 -8.23 1.63 -10.64
N ARG A 294 -7.52 2.50 -11.37
CA ARG A 294 -8.10 3.76 -11.83
C ARG A 294 -9.33 3.55 -12.71
N ALA A 295 -9.20 2.74 -13.76
CA ALA A 295 -10.33 2.47 -14.66
C ALA A 295 -11.49 1.76 -13.96
N MET A 296 -11.16 0.79 -13.09
CA MET A 296 -12.11 -0.09 -12.41
C MET A 296 -12.84 0.61 -11.25
N CYS A 297 -12.12 1.43 -10.45
CA CYS A 297 -12.66 1.96 -9.19
C CYS A 297 -12.83 3.48 -9.18
N ILE A 298 -12.04 4.25 -9.95
CA ILE A 298 -12.09 5.72 -9.91
C ILE A 298 -12.93 6.24 -11.06
N ASP A 299 -12.59 5.87 -12.30
CA ASP A 299 -13.29 6.34 -13.50
C ASP A 299 -14.72 5.78 -13.61
N SER A 300 -15.06 4.73 -12.85
CA SER A 300 -16.36 4.05 -12.80
C SER A 300 -16.98 4.06 -11.39
N HIS A 301 -16.59 5.02 -10.54
CA HIS A 301 -16.89 4.99 -9.10
C HIS A 301 -18.38 5.09 -8.79
N GLU A 302 -19.11 5.94 -9.51
CA GLU A 302 -20.54 6.13 -9.24
C GLU A 302 -21.34 4.88 -9.59
N GLU A 303 -21.08 4.26 -10.76
CA GLU A 303 -21.71 3.01 -11.16
C GLU A 303 -21.33 1.86 -10.23
N MET A 304 -20.07 1.79 -9.82
CA MET A 304 -19.60 0.79 -8.85
C MET A 304 -20.34 0.89 -7.52
N LYS A 305 -20.52 2.10 -6.97
CA LYS A 305 -21.24 2.32 -5.71
C LYS A 305 -22.72 1.99 -5.82
N ALA A 306 -23.35 2.34 -6.94
CA ALA A 306 -24.76 2.03 -7.20
C ALA A 306 -25.00 0.52 -7.27
N ALA A 307 -24.17 -0.19 -8.07
CA ALA A 307 -24.23 -1.65 -8.16
C ALA A 307 -23.99 -2.32 -6.80
N TRP A 308 -23.00 -1.86 -6.03
CA TRP A 308 -22.70 -2.42 -4.71
C TRP A 308 -23.87 -2.24 -3.73
N ALA A 309 -24.50 -1.06 -3.73
CA ALA A 309 -25.70 -0.80 -2.94
C ALA A 309 -26.87 -1.70 -3.32
N ALA A 310 -27.09 -1.92 -4.63
CA ALA A 310 -28.14 -2.83 -5.12
C ALA A 310 -27.86 -4.29 -4.73
N LEU A 311 -26.59 -4.74 -4.84
CA LEU A 311 -26.19 -6.08 -4.43
C LEU A 311 -26.39 -6.29 -2.92
N ILE A 312 -26.03 -5.34 -2.08
CA ILE A 312 -26.27 -5.40 -0.63
C ILE A 312 -27.77 -5.52 -0.36
N GLY A 313 -28.57 -4.65 -0.99
CA GLY A 313 -30.04 -4.63 -0.78
C GLY A 313 -30.75 -5.90 -1.27
N ALA A 314 -30.21 -6.59 -2.27
CA ALA A 314 -30.78 -7.82 -2.82
C ALA A 314 -30.16 -9.12 -2.24
N GLY A 315 -29.26 -9.02 -1.23
CA GLY A 315 -28.64 -10.19 -0.62
C GLY A 315 -27.66 -10.93 -1.52
N PHE A 316 -26.99 -10.23 -2.42
CA PHE A 316 -25.95 -10.74 -3.32
C PHE A 316 -26.45 -11.86 -4.28
N PRO A 317 -27.41 -11.60 -5.18
CA PRO A 317 -27.83 -12.57 -6.16
C PRO A 317 -26.64 -13.10 -6.99
N PRO A 318 -26.50 -14.42 -7.19
CA PRO A 318 -25.28 -15.00 -7.77
C PRO A 318 -24.88 -14.41 -9.13
N GLU A 319 -25.83 -14.28 -10.06
CA GLU A 319 -25.56 -13.76 -11.42
C GLU A 319 -25.17 -12.27 -11.40
N ALA A 320 -25.88 -11.43 -10.62
CA ALA A 320 -25.55 -10.03 -10.48
C ALA A 320 -24.19 -9.85 -9.80
N THR A 321 -23.90 -10.68 -8.80
CA THR A 321 -22.62 -10.67 -8.08
C THR A 321 -21.47 -11.10 -9.00
N ALA A 322 -21.65 -12.15 -9.80
CA ALA A 322 -20.66 -12.57 -10.80
C ALA A 322 -20.39 -11.47 -11.84
N LYS A 323 -21.45 -10.76 -12.26
CA LYS A 323 -21.33 -9.65 -13.21
C LYS A 323 -20.55 -8.46 -12.61
N PHE A 324 -20.76 -8.15 -11.35
CA PHE A 324 -20.00 -7.11 -10.63
C PHE A 324 -18.50 -7.43 -10.57
N TYR A 325 -18.15 -8.70 -10.35
CA TYR A 325 -16.78 -9.17 -10.21
C TYR A 325 -16.06 -9.52 -11.51
N GLU A 326 -16.69 -9.28 -12.66
CA GLU A 326 -16.12 -9.61 -13.96
C GLU A 326 -14.91 -8.73 -14.28
N VAL A 327 -13.74 -9.37 -14.40
CA VAL A 327 -12.43 -8.69 -14.60
C VAL A 327 -11.60 -9.35 -15.73
N SER A 328 -12.21 -10.13 -16.61
CA SER A 328 -11.51 -10.92 -17.64
C SER A 328 -10.52 -10.13 -18.51
N PRO A 329 -10.79 -8.87 -18.94
CA PRO A 329 -9.84 -8.10 -19.74
C PRO A 329 -8.54 -7.74 -19.02
N VAL A 330 -8.53 -7.81 -17.70
CA VAL A 330 -7.39 -7.43 -16.84
C VAL A 330 -6.85 -8.62 -16.04
N GLY A 331 -6.98 -9.84 -16.58
CA GLY A 331 -6.40 -11.04 -15.99
C GLY A 331 -4.88 -10.96 -15.85
N TYR A 332 -4.30 -11.85 -15.05
CA TYR A 332 -2.88 -11.82 -14.68
C TYR A 332 -1.96 -11.74 -15.91
N GLU A 333 -2.11 -12.65 -16.87
CA GLU A 333 -1.28 -12.66 -18.09
C GLU A 333 -1.62 -11.49 -19.03
N ALA A 334 -2.91 -11.20 -19.26
CA ALA A 334 -3.35 -10.09 -20.11
C ALA A 334 -2.81 -8.73 -19.61
N THR A 335 -2.69 -8.57 -18.30
CA THR A 335 -2.09 -7.38 -17.70
C THR A 335 -0.65 -7.17 -18.14
N LEU A 336 0.12 -8.23 -18.38
CA LEU A 336 1.51 -8.14 -18.84
C LEU A 336 1.64 -8.07 -20.36
N SER A 337 0.85 -8.87 -21.12
CA SER A 337 0.92 -8.93 -22.57
C SER A 337 0.33 -7.69 -23.24
N ASP A 338 -0.77 -7.16 -22.73
CA ASP A 338 -1.55 -6.12 -23.39
C ASP A 338 -1.42 -4.77 -22.70
N ILE A 339 -1.84 -4.68 -21.42
CA ILE A 339 -1.91 -3.40 -20.69
C ILE A 339 -0.51 -2.82 -20.49
N LYS A 340 0.44 -3.62 -19.97
CA LYS A 340 1.82 -3.15 -19.75
C LYS A 340 2.52 -2.77 -21.03
N VAL A 341 2.33 -3.53 -22.11
CA VAL A 341 2.92 -3.24 -23.41
C VAL A 341 2.41 -1.90 -23.94
N THR A 342 1.09 -1.70 -23.90
CA THR A 342 0.46 -0.42 -24.31
C THR A 342 0.96 0.75 -23.46
N LEU A 343 1.02 0.60 -22.13
CA LEU A 343 1.53 1.66 -21.24
C LEU A 343 3.00 2.02 -21.50
N LYS A 344 3.80 1.11 -22.07
CA LYS A 344 5.22 1.32 -22.40
C LYS A 344 5.47 1.69 -23.85
N SER A 345 4.49 1.66 -24.72
CA SER A 345 4.64 1.88 -26.17
C SER A 345 5.11 3.28 -26.54
N GLY A 346 4.90 4.28 -25.65
CA GLY A 346 5.10 5.69 -25.97
C GLY A 346 3.92 6.30 -26.75
N ASP A 347 3.00 5.49 -27.28
CA ASP A 347 1.79 5.95 -27.98
C ASP A 347 0.72 6.39 -26.97
N LYS A 348 0.65 7.70 -26.76
CA LYS A 348 -0.31 8.31 -25.84
C LYS A 348 -1.77 8.07 -26.27
N ILE A 349 -2.04 8.00 -27.58
CA ILE A 349 -3.39 7.79 -28.12
C ILE A 349 -3.84 6.36 -27.81
N ALA A 350 -2.97 5.38 -28.06
CA ALA A 350 -3.25 3.98 -27.70
C ALA A 350 -3.52 3.81 -26.21
N VAL A 351 -2.72 4.48 -25.34
CA VAL A 351 -2.92 4.46 -23.88
C VAL A 351 -4.30 5.04 -23.50
N VAL A 352 -4.64 6.22 -24.02
CA VAL A 352 -5.95 6.84 -23.73
C VAL A 352 -7.10 5.96 -24.22
N ARG A 353 -7.01 5.41 -25.42
CA ARG A 353 -8.00 4.49 -25.97
C ARG A 353 -8.19 3.24 -25.11
N MET A 354 -7.09 2.61 -24.71
CA MET A 354 -7.12 1.45 -23.81
C MET A 354 -7.80 1.80 -22.47
N MET A 355 -7.43 2.91 -21.84
CA MET A 355 -8.02 3.33 -20.55
C MET A 355 -9.52 3.62 -20.69
N ASN A 356 -9.94 4.28 -21.78
CA ASN A 356 -11.36 4.54 -22.05
C ASN A 356 -12.15 3.25 -22.26
N ASN A 357 -11.58 2.28 -22.99
CA ASN A 357 -12.22 0.98 -23.21
C ASN A 357 -12.36 0.20 -21.89
N LEU A 358 -11.32 0.18 -21.04
CA LEU A 358 -11.42 -0.46 -19.72
C LEU A 358 -12.46 0.23 -18.83
N GLY A 359 -12.47 1.58 -18.78
CA GLY A 359 -13.47 2.31 -18.03
C GLY A 359 -14.90 2.04 -18.53
N ALA A 360 -15.11 1.98 -19.85
CA ALA A 360 -16.41 1.64 -20.43
C ALA A 360 -16.85 0.21 -20.06
N TYR A 361 -15.92 -0.75 -20.15
CA TYR A 361 -16.17 -2.14 -19.76
C TYR A 361 -16.62 -2.26 -18.30
N PHE A 362 -15.91 -1.65 -17.37
CA PHE A 362 -16.28 -1.70 -15.95
C PHE A 362 -17.60 -1.00 -15.66
N ARG A 363 -17.84 0.19 -16.24
CA ARG A 363 -19.12 0.88 -16.09
C ARG A 363 -20.31 0.03 -16.56
N GLU A 364 -20.17 -0.61 -17.71
CA GLU A 364 -21.25 -1.47 -18.24
C GLU A 364 -21.52 -2.66 -17.33
N ASN A 365 -20.46 -3.34 -16.84
CA ASN A 365 -20.60 -4.44 -15.90
C ASN A 365 -21.30 -4.03 -14.61
N TYR A 366 -20.94 -2.84 -14.05
CA TYR A 366 -21.59 -2.34 -12.85
C TYR A 366 -23.05 -1.97 -13.08
N ARG A 367 -23.38 -1.30 -14.18
CA ARG A 367 -24.79 -1.00 -14.53
C ARG A 367 -25.62 -2.25 -14.71
N GLU A 368 -25.07 -3.25 -15.37
CA GLU A 368 -25.76 -4.51 -15.57
C GLU A 368 -25.94 -5.29 -14.25
N ALA A 369 -24.90 -5.32 -13.38
CA ALA A 369 -25.00 -5.91 -12.06
C ALA A 369 -26.07 -5.22 -11.19
N GLU A 370 -26.13 -3.87 -11.23
CA GLU A 370 -27.17 -3.08 -10.57
C GLU A 370 -28.56 -3.47 -11.10
N ARG A 371 -28.75 -3.47 -12.41
CA ARG A 371 -30.02 -3.83 -13.06
C ARG A 371 -30.49 -5.21 -12.64
N MET A 372 -29.59 -6.21 -12.68
CA MET A 372 -29.89 -7.60 -12.31
C MET A 372 -30.29 -7.72 -10.82
N ALA A 373 -29.54 -7.06 -9.92
CA ALA A 373 -29.81 -7.07 -8.48
C ALA A 373 -31.19 -6.44 -8.16
N LEU A 374 -31.53 -5.30 -8.81
CA LEU A 374 -32.80 -4.61 -8.61
C LEU A 374 -34.03 -5.43 -9.14
N LEU A 375 -33.82 -6.29 -10.12
CA LEU A 375 -34.89 -7.18 -10.60
C LEU A 375 -35.25 -8.29 -9.61
N VAL A 376 -34.24 -8.87 -8.95
CA VAL A 376 -34.44 -9.88 -7.89
C VAL A 376 -35.16 -9.27 -6.70
N GLY A 377 -34.71 -8.09 -6.23
CA GLY A 377 -35.33 -7.42 -5.08
C GLY A 377 -36.79 -6.98 -5.29
N LYS A 378 -37.25 -6.88 -6.53
CA LYS A 378 -38.67 -6.62 -6.84
C LYS A 378 -39.53 -7.91 -6.96
N GLY A 379 -38.89 -9.07 -7.12
CA GLY A 379 -39.57 -10.37 -7.21
C GLY A 379 -40.02 -10.91 -5.87
N ASP A 380 -39.33 -10.59 -4.80
CA ASP A 380 -39.60 -11.07 -3.43
C ASP A 380 -40.64 -10.24 -2.67
N THR A 381 -41.18 -9.19 -3.27
CA THR A 381 -42.20 -8.29 -2.67
C THR A 381 -43.63 -8.54 -3.20
N LYS A 382 -43.92 -9.76 -3.74
CA LYS A 382 -45.26 -10.16 -4.10
C LYS A 382 -45.79 -11.28 -3.22
#